data_4345069f92a7c24d32f5f45cf949f1f3
#
_entry.id   4345069f92a7c24d32f5f45cf949f1f3
#
_cell.length_a   1.000
_cell.length_b   1.000
_cell.length_c   1.000
_cell.angle_alpha   90.00
_cell.angle_beta   90.00
_cell.angle_gamma   90.00
#
_symmetry.space_group_name_H-M   'P 1'
#
loop_
_entity.id
_entity.type
_entity.pdbx_description
1 polymer ?
#
loop_
_entity_poly.entity_id
_entity_poly.type
_entity_poly.pdbx_seq_one_letter_code
_entity_poly.pdbx_strand_id
1 'polypeptide(L)'
;MANYEENAYNWLKRKGLAAKYEFAGIYCIKIDNEIVYVGKSGNMLRRIAQHYAGIQMGTEKKYRIMAEARRKGHNIGFDVIYYAKSRRYADKLAEIGEKEGEYIRKYNPILNTQIPKEENWERWDTKSVDAKSILESIL
;
A
#
# COMPACT_ATOMS: atom_id res chain seq x y z
N MET A 1 -3.71 -15.83 -19.80
CA MET A 1 -3.72 -14.45 -19.26
C MET A 1 -3.01 -14.43 -17.92
N ALA A 2 -2.09 -13.49 -17.72
CA ALA A 2 -1.37 -13.40 -16.46
C ALA A 2 -2.30 -12.94 -15.33
N ASN A 3 -2.26 -13.62 -14.20
CA ASN A 3 -2.98 -13.22 -13.00
C ASN A 3 -2.00 -12.55 -12.06
N TYR A 4 -1.84 -11.24 -12.21
CA TYR A 4 -0.86 -10.48 -11.41
C TYR A 4 -1.15 -10.53 -9.91
N GLU A 5 -2.42 -10.48 -9.54
CA GLU A 5 -2.79 -10.54 -8.12
C GLU A 5 -2.41 -11.87 -7.48
N GLU A 6 -2.78 -12.98 -8.12
CA GLU A 6 -2.48 -14.30 -7.58
C GLU A 6 -0.98 -14.57 -7.55
N ASN A 7 -0.28 -14.15 -8.59
CA ASN A 7 1.17 -14.30 -8.65
C ASN A 7 1.83 -13.48 -7.53
N ALA A 8 1.38 -12.25 -7.30
CA ALA A 8 1.90 -11.41 -6.23
C ALA A 8 1.60 -12.00 -4.86
N TYR A 9 0.37 -12.50 -4.65
CA TYR A 9 -0.03 -13.10 -3.39
C TYR A 9 0.85 -14.32 -3.05
N ASN A 10 1.04 -15.21 -4.00
CA ASN A 10 1.87 -16.38 -3.81
C ASN A 10 3.33 -16.03 -3.56
N TRP A 11 3.82 -15.01 -4.26
CA TRP A 11 5.19 -14.54 -4.09
C TRP A 11 5.40 -13.95 -2.69
N LEU A 12 4.46 -13.13 -2.21
CA LEU A 12 4.51 -12.55 -0.87
C LEU A 12 4.52 -13.64 0.21
N LYS A 13 3.71 -14.70 0.02
CA LYS A 13 3.69 -15.84 0.94
C LYS A 13 5.05 -16.56 0.95
N ARG A 14 5.65 -16.78 -0.21
CA ARG A 14 6.97 -17.43 -0.30
C ARG A 14 8.05 -16.60 0.40
N LYS A 15 7.91 -15.27 0.44
CA LYS A 15 8.83 -14.40 1.15
C LYS A 15 8.58 -14.34 2.66
N GLY A 16 7.59 -15.08 3.17
CA GLY A 16 7.30 -15.14 4.59
C GLY A 16 6.51 -13.96 5.13
N LEU A 17 5.87 -13.18 4.25
CA LEU A 17 5.16 -11.97 4.69
C LEU A 17 3.77 -12.24 5.24
N ALA A 18 3.27 -13.49 5.13
CA ALA A 18 1.98 -13.85 5.70
C ALA A 18 1.92 -13.61 7.21
N ALA A 19 3.02 -13.87 7.92
CA ALA A 19 3.08 -13.69 9.37
C ALA A 19 2.83 -12.23 9.80
N LYS A 20 3.14 -11.27 8.93
CA LYS A 20 2.94 -9.85 9.23
C LYS A 20 1.61 -9.32 8.67
N TYR A 21 1.21 -9.76 7.49
CA TYR A 21 0.15 -9.11 6.74
C TYR A 21 -1.13 -9.94 6.56
N GLU A 22 -1.13 -11.24 6.83
CA GLU A 22 -2.32 -12.07 6.61
C GLU A 22 -3.30 -11.95 7.78
N PHE A 23 -3.72 -10.70 8.09
CA PHE A 23 -4.62 -10.35 9.18
C PHE A 23 -5.48 -9.17 8.76
N ALA A 24 -6.60 -9.00 9.46
CA ALA A 24 -7.43 -7.81 9.32
C ALA A 24 -6.74 -6.62 10.01
N GLY A 25 -6.74 -5.47 9.36
CA GLY A 25 -6.12 -4.28 9.94
C GLY A 25 -6.11 -3.08 9.02
N ILE A 26 -5.37 -2.08 9.46
CA ILE A 26 -5.11 -0.85 8.73
C ILE A 26 -3.66 -0.89 8.26
N TYR A 27 -3.44 -0.64 7.00
CA TYR A 27 -2.11 -0.60 6.40
C TYR A 27 -1.87 0.75 5.75
N CYS A 28 -0.63 1.02 5.40
CA CYS A 28 -0.28 2.22 4.65
C CYS A 28 0.62 1.86 3.47
N ILE A 29 0.61 2.74 2.48
CA ILE A 29 1.56 2.72 1.38
C ILE A 29 2.41 3.96 1.54
N LYS A 30 3.73 3.79 1.41
CA LYS A 30 4.70 4.88 1.54
C LYS A 30 5.44 5.07 0.23
N ILE A 31 5.74 6.33 -0.08
CA ILE A 31 6.71 6.67 -1.10
C ILE A 31 7.82 7.42 -0.36
N ASP A 32 9.05 6.87 -0.39
CA ASP A 32 10.21 7.43 0.31
C ASP A 32 9.93 7.70 1.79
N ASN A 33 9.32 6.74 2.48
CA ASN A 33 8.97 6.85 3.89
C ASN A 33 7.85 7.83 4.22
N GLU A 34 7.26 8.50 3.23
CA GLU A 34 6.10 9.33 3.43
C GLU A 34 4.83 8.49 3.21
N ILE A 35 3.92 8.52 4.18
CA ILE A 35 2.64 7.84 4.03
C ILE A 35 1.80 8.58 3.00
N VAL A 36 1.50 7.92 1.88
CA VAL A 36 0.72 8.52 0.79
C VAL A 36 -0.66 7.89 0.67
N TYR A 37 -0.89 6.76 1.30
CA TYR A 37 -2.18 6.07 1.27
C TYR A 37 -2.37 5.26 2.54
N VAL A 38 -3.58 5.32 3.09
CA VAL A 38 -4.01 4.50 4.24
C VAL A 38 -5.24 3.72 3.80
N GLY A 39 -5.25 2.42 4.07
CA GLY A 39 -6.36 1.56 3.71
C GLY A 39 -6.67 0.54 4.79
N LYS A 40 -7.81 -0.11 4.63
CA LYS A 40 -8.24 -1.20 5.52
C LYS A 40 -8.44 -2.46 4.71
N SER A 41 -8.29 -3.60 5.38
CA SER A 41 -8.59 -4.88 4.74
C SER A 41 -8.85 -5.95 5.79
N GLY A 42 -9.76 -6.86 5.48
CA GLY A 42 -9.95 -8.08 6.27
C GLY A 42 -8.80 -9.07 6.11
N ASN A 43 -8.02 -8.90 5.07
CA ASN A 43 -6.78 -9.65 4.85
C ASN A 43 -5.79 -8.72 4.15
N MET A 44 -4.89 -8.12 4.91
CA MET A 44 -3.95 -7.13 4.39
C MET A 44 -3.00 -7.71 3.35
N LEU A 45 -2.62 -8.99 3.49
CA LEU A 45 -1.73 -9.61 2.50
C LEU A 45 -2.39 -9.66 1.13
N ARG A 46 -3.66 -10.05 1.06
CA ARG A 46 -4.41 -10.09 -0.20
C ARG A 46 -4.54 -8.68 -0.78
N ARG A 47 -4.80 -7.70 0.06
CA ARG A 47 -4.95 -6.33 -0.39
C ARG A 47 -3.64 -5.76 -0.94
N ILE A 48 -2.51 -6.08 -0.30
CA ILE A 48 -1.20 -5.68 -0.80
C ILE A 48 -0.93 -6.30 -2.17
N ALA A 49 -1.30 -7.57 -2.36
CA ALA A 49 -1.17 -8.23 -3.65
C ALA A 49 -2.00 -7.51 -4.74
N GLN A 50 -3.21 -7.06 -4.38
CA GLN A 50 -4.06 -6.28 -5.28
C GLN A 50 -3.43 -4.94 -5.64
N HIS A 51 -2.85 -4.25 -4.67
CA HIS A 51 -2.15 -2.99 -4.93
C HIS A 51 -0.96 -3.20 -5.85
N TYR A 52 -0.19 -4.26 -5.60
CA TYR A 52 0.96 -4.58 -6.42
C TYR A 52 0.55 -4.85 -7.88
N ALA A 53 -0.50 -5.65 -8.06
CA ALA A 53 -1.04 -5.91 -9.40
C ALA A 53 -1.53 -4.62 -10.06
N GLY A 54 -2.21 -3.76 -9.29
CA GLY A 54 -2.68 -2.47 -9.78
C GLY A 54 -1.54 -1.57 -10.26
N ILE A 55 -0.45 -1.53 -9.52
CA ILE A 55 0.74 -0.75 -9.91
C ILE A 55 1.31 -1.27 -11.21
N GLN A 56 1.41 -2.59 -11.37
CA GLN A 56 1.92 -3.18 -12.62
C GLN A 56 1.01 -2.91 -13.81
N MET A 57 -0.30 -2.93 -13.59
CA MET A 57 -1.27 -2.74 -14.66
C MET A 57 -1.59 -1.28 -14.94
N GLY A 58 -1.36 -0.39 -13.97
CA GLY A 58 -1.69 1.03 -14.11
C GLY A 58 -3.18 1.29 -14.25
N THR A 59 -4.02 0.49 -13.56
CA THR A 59 -5.47 0.51 -13.74
C THR A 59 -6.17 1.72 -13.17
N GLU A 60 -5.58 2.35 -12.15
CA GLU A 60 -6.15 3.52 -11.50
C GLU A 60 -5.12 4.64 -11.41
N LYS A 61 -5.59 5.87 -11.26
CA LYS A 61 -4.70 7.03 -11.22
C LYS A 61 -3.67 6.94 -10.10
N LYS A 62 -4.06 6.49 -8.90
CA LYS A 62 -3.11 6.32 -7.80
C LYS A 62 -2.01 5.31 -8.14
N TYR A 63 -2.35 4.25 -8.86
CA TYR A 63 -1.38 3.25 -9.28
C TYR A 63 -0.42 3.77 -10.35
N ARG A 64 -0.92 4.60 -11.27
CA ARG A 64 -0.07 5.24 -12.27
C ARG A 64 0.92 6.21 -11.60
N ILE A 65 0.48 6.90 -10.55
CA ILE A 65 1.36 7.79 -9.76
C ILE A 65 2.45 6.96 -9.09
N MET A 66 2.08 5.86 -8.47
CA MET A 66 3.07 4.97 -7.81
C MET A 66 4.04 4.36 -8.82
N ALA A 67 3.54 3.91 -9.97
CA ALA A 67 4.37 3.35 -11.03
C ALA A 67 5.35 4.38 -11.56
N GLU A 68 4.90 5.62 -11.74
CA GLU A 68 5.76 6.71 -12.20
C GLU A 68 6.82 7.06 -11.17
N ALA A 69 6.45 7.12 -9.89
CA ALA A 69 7.39 7.36 -8.81
C ALA A 69 8.47 6.26 -8.79
N ARG A 70 8.05 5.01 -8.93
CA ARG A 70 8.98 3.87 -8.97
C ARG A 70 9.93 3.97 -10.17
N ARG A 71 9.39 4.32 -11.34
CA ARG A 71 10.20 4.48 -12.56
C ARG A 71 11.28 5.56 -12.39
N LYS A 72 10.97 6.59 -11.60
CA LYS A 72 11.93 7.67 -11.32
C LYS A 72 12.89 7.38 -10.17
N GLY A 73 12.84 6.17 -9.62
CA GLY A 73 13.78 5.75 -8.59
C GLY A 73 13.30 5.94 -7.16
N HIS A 74 12.02 6.28 -6.95
CA HIS A 74 11.47 6.39 -5.61
C HIS A 74 11.07 5.03 -5.05
N ASN A 75 11.12 4.91 -3.75
CA ASN A 75 10.80 3.67 -3.04
C ASN A 75 9.33 3.59 -2.71
N ILE A 76 8.70 2.45 -3.02
CA ILE A 76 7.32 2.20 -2.62
C ILE A 76 7.31 1.11 -1.56
N GLY A 77 6.76 1.42 -0.40
CA GLY A 77 6.71 0.51 0.74
C GLY A 77 5.30 0.34 1.28
N PHE A 78 5.11 -0.78 1.97
CA PHE A 78 3.88 -1.07 2.70
C PHE A 78 4.22 -1.28 4.17
N ASP A 79 3.30 -0.93 5.06
CA ASP A 79 3.46 -1.22 6.46
C ASP A 79 2.10 -1.37 7.14
N VAL A 80 2.09 -1.96 8.32
CA VAL A 80 0.87 -2.10 9.12
C VAL A 80 0.82 -0.97 10.13
N ILE A 81 -0.31 -0.28 10.18
CA ILE A 81 -0.55 0.76 11.17
C ILE A 81 -1.29 0.18 12.38
N TYR A 82 -2.22 -0.73 12.14
CA TYR A 82 -3.11 -1.21 13.19
C TYR A 82 -3.61 -2.61 12.86
N TYR A 83 -3.54 -3.51 13.83
CA TYR A 83 -4.14 -4.85 13.72
C TYR A 83 -5.50 -4.84 14.44
N ALA A 84 -6.52 -5.41 13.80
CA ALA A 84 -7.83 -5.56 14.41
C ALA A 84 -7.72 -6.44 15.67
N LYS A 85 -8.36 -6.01 16.75
CA LYS A 85 -8.27 -6.66 18.07
C LYS A 85 -9.48 -7.53 18.37
N SER A 86 -10.61 -7.32 17.70
CA SER A 86 -11.82 -8.09 17.91
C SER A 86 -11.60 -9.56 17.53
N ARG A 87 -12.34 -10.45 18.14
CA ARG A 87 -12.18 -11.89 17.90
C ARG A 87 -12.98 -12.36 16.68
N ARG A 88 -14.20 -11.86 16.53
CA ARG A 88 -15.05 -12.20 15.40
C ARG A 88 -14.67 -11.41 14.16
N TYR A 89 -14.68 -12.06 13.02
CA TYR A 89 -14.30 -11.41 11.77
C TYR A 89 -15.19 -10.21 11.44
N ALA A 90 -16.50 -10.34 11.63
CA ALA A 90 -17.44 -9.24 11.40
C ALA A 90 -17.12 -8.02 12.29
N ASP A 91 -16.76 -8.27 13.55
CA ASP A 91 -16.39 -7.22 14.49
C ASP A 91 -15.05 -6.58 14.11
N LYS A 92 -14.13 -7.38 13.60
CA LYS A 92 -12.85 -6.84 13.06
C LYS A 92 -13.11 -5.88 11.92
N LEU A 93 -14.01 -6.22 11.00
CA LEU A 93 -14.32 -5.34 9.87
C LEU A 93 -14.94 -4.02 10.33
N ALA A 94 -15.85 -4.07 11.32
CA ALA A 94 -16.43 -2.86 11.89
C ALA A 94 -15.37 -2.01 12.59
N GLU A 95 -14.48 -2.65 13.35
CA GLU A 95 -13.41 -1.99 14.07
C GLU A 95 -12.47 -1.24 13.12
N ILE A 96 -12.00 -1.90 12.07
CA ILE A 96 -11.09 -1.25 11.12
C ILE A 96 -11.79 -0.18 10.29
N GLY A 97 -13.10 -0.30 10.07
CA GLY A 97 -13.87 0.75 9.42
C GLY A 97 -13.84 2.06 10.20
N GLU A 98 -13.96 1.99 11.53
CA GLU A 98 -13.87 3.16 12.39
C GLU A 98 -12.44 3.71 12.45
N LYS A 99 -11.47 2.84 12.58
CA LYS A 99 -10.06 3.23 12.71
C LYS A 99 -9.49 3.84 11.43
N GLU A 100 -9.94 3.39 10.28
CA GLU A 100 -9.44 3.92 9.01
C GLU A 100 -9.60 5.44 8.93
N GLY A 101 -10.79 5.93 9.27
CA GLY A 101 -11.06 7.37 9.25
C GLY A 101 -10.14 8.15 10.18
N GLU A 102 -9.86 7.61 11.37
CA GLU A 102 -8.95 8.26 12.33
C GLU A 102 -7.55 8.40 11.73
N TYR A 103 -7.04 7.33 11.11
CA TYR A 103 -5.68 7.35 10.57
C TYR A 103 -5.58 8.18 9.29
N ILE A 104 -6.63 8.22 8.47
CA ILE A 104 -6.66 9.11 7.31
C ILE A 104 -6.58 10.56 7.78
N ARG A 105 -7.34 10.94 8.80
CA ARG A 105 -7.27 12.30 9.36
C ARG A 105 -5.91 12.60 9.97
N LYS A 106 -5.33 11.62 10.67
CA LYS A 106 -4.04 11.80 11.34
C LYS A 106 -2.90 12.02 10.35
N TYR A 107 -2.83 11.22 9.32
CA TYR A 107 -1.72 11.25 8.36
C TYR A 107 -1.98 12.10 7.13
N ASN A 108 -3.25 12.43 6.87
CA ASN A 108 -3.68 13.21 5.70
C ASN A 108 -2.96 12.74 4.42
N PRO A 109 -3.10 11.45 4.07
CA PRO A 109 -2.33 10.91 2.94
C PRO A 109 -2.87 11.45 1.63
N ILE A 110 -1.96 11.87 0.78
CA ILE A 110 -2.30 12.59 -0.45
C ILE A 110 -3.14 11.76 -1.42
N LEU A 111 -2.96 10.45 -1.46
CA LEU A 111 -3.69 9.60 -2.39
C LEU A 111 -5.05 9.14 -1.90
N ASN A 112 -5.40 9.40 -0.62
CA ASN A 112 -6.74 9.15 -0.10
C ASN A 112 -7.70 10.30 -0.35
N THR A 113 -7.22 11.51 -0.09
CA THR A 113 -8.09 12.69 -0.05
C THR A 113 -7.99 13.52 -1.32
N GLN A 114 -6.85 13.45 -1.96
CA GLN A 114 -6.58 14.28 -3.13
C GLN A 114 -5.54 13.58 -3.99
N ILE A 115 -5.92 13.26 -5.23
CA ILE A 115 -4.97 12.71 -6.18
C ILE A 115 -4.25 13.88 -6.82
N PRO A 116 -2.91 14.00 -6.66
CA PRO A 116 -2.18 15.16 -7.16
C PRO A 116 -2.21 15.23 -8.68
N LYS A 117 -2.13 16.45 -9.19
CA LYS A 117 -1.88 16.68 -10.61
C LYS A 117 -0.43 16.34 -10.91
N GLU A 118 -0.12 16.10 -12.18
CA GLU A 118 1.23 15.73 -12.59
C GLU A 118 2.30 16.70 -12.10
N GLU A 119 1.99 17.99 -12.10
CA GLU A 119 2.93 19.00 -11.62
C GLU A 119 3.33 18.84 -10.16
N ASN A 120 2.49 18.15 -9.38
CA ASN A 120 2.78 17.91 -7.95
C ASN A 120 3.74 16.73 -7.75
N TRP A 121 4.04 15.99 -8.80
CA TRP A 121 4.94 14.84 -8.69
C TRP A 121 6.38 15.28 -8.47
N GLU A 122 6.71 16.52 -8.77
CA GLU A 122 8.06 17.09 -8.61
C GLU A 122 8.58 16.93 -7.17
N ARG A 123 7.70 16.90 -6.19
CA ARG A 123 8.12 16.69 -4.79
C ARG A 123 8.85 15.37 -4.58
N TRP A 124 8.61 14.39 -5.45
CA TRP A 124 9.29 13.10 -5.38
C TRP A 124 10.50 13.03 -6.31
N ASP A 125 10.58 13.92 -7.30
CA ASP A 125 11.65 13.90 -8.30
C ASP A 125 12.99 14.36 -7.74
N THR A 126 12.99 15.19 -6.72
CA THR A 126 14.20 15.74 -6.13
C THR A 126 14.83 14.85 -5.07
N LYS A 127 14.15 13.78 -4.68
CA LYS A 127 14.66 12.87 -3.66
C LYS A 127 15.61 11.86 -4.27
N SER A 128 16.78 11.75 -3.65
CA SER A 128 17.72 10.69 -3.99
C SER A 128 17.25 9.41 -3.30
N VAL A 129 16.91 8.41 -4.09
CA VAL A 129 16.31 7.20 -3.54
C VAL A 129 16.96 5.97 -4.14
N ASP A 130 17.27 5.02 -3.28
CA ASP A 130 17.63 3.68 -3.72
C ASP A 130 16.34 2.86 -3.89
N ALA A 131 15.70 3.06 -5.04
CA ALA A 131 14.44 2.40 -5.36
C ALA A 131 14.57 0.88 -5.31
N LYS A 132 15.73 0.37 -5.65
CA LYS A 132 15.95 -1.07 -5.74
C LYS A 132 15.80 -1.73 -4.38
N SER A 133 16.38 -1.16 -3.34
CA SER A 133 16.39 -1.77 -2.03
C SER A 133 14.98 -1.91 -1.44
N ILE A 134 14.13 -0.94 -1.68
CA ILE A 134 12.77 -0.99 -1.12
C ILE A 134 11.84 -1.81 -1.99
N LEU A 135 11.97 -1.72 -3.30
CA LEU A 135 11.20 -2.60 -4.16
C LEU A 135 11.52 -4.06 -3.84
N GLU A 136 12.76 -4.38 -3.59
CA GLU A 136 13.15 -5.73 -3.17
C GLU A 136 12.62 -6.08 -1.78
N SER A 137 12.47 -5.11 -0.89
CA SER A 137 11.92 -5.38 0.44
C SER A 137 10.43 -5.65 0.40
N ILE A 138 9.72 -5.16 -0.61
CA ILE A 138 8.29 -5.38 -0.79
C ILE A 138 8.06 -6.57 -1.71
N LEU A 139 8.83 -6.66 -2.73
CA LEU A 139 8.76 -7.67 -3.75
C LEU A 139 9.79 -8.75 -3.47
#